data_cdee7723ec1774319e82b290a47630f6
#
_entry.id   cdee7723ec1774319e82b290a47630f6
#
_cell.length_a   1.000
_cell.length_b   1.000
_cell.length_c   1.000
_cell.angle_alpha   90.00
_cell.angle_beta   90.00
_cell.angle_gamma   90.00
#
_symmetry.space_group_name_H-M   'P 1'
#
loop_
_entity.id
_entity.type
_entity.pdbx_description
1 polymer ?
#
loop_
_entity_poly.entity_id
_entity_poly.type
_entity_poly.pdbx_seq_one_letter_code
_entity_poly.pdbx_strand_id
1 'polypeptide(L)'
;MTFPATDGITDRLQALFAYDASSPLIFSSGLFLFLFAGFLLVYSVFRRAPMARIVYVIAFSLYFYYKSSGVYFLLLVFAAASDFLIARGIYRARFRWTKRWLVVLSVAVNLGMLGYFKYTNFLIDISNQLFGQGFLQFQNIFLPVGISFFVFQSMSYTIDIYRGQLKPLSNWLDYLFYLSFFPQLVAGPIVRARDFIPQIRQNPVVVTREMFGTGVFLILTGLFKKAIISDYISLNFVDRIFDEPLLYSGFECLMGIYGYALQIYCDFSGYSDMAIGIALLLGFRFPKNFDAPYKSATITEFWRRWHISLSTWLRDYLYISLGGNRKGRIRTYGNLLLTMLLGGLWHGAAVRFILWGGLHGAALALHKLWMALVPGAKATGAQMHWWSRAAGMLLTFNIVCLGWLMFRAESMQTVSLMLHQIFENFNAAMIPQVVTGYAAVFALIAAGYILHLLPSAVDAVAQRIVVHAPLVLQVLMAAAMIWCVMQIKSSDIQPFIYFQF
;
A
#
# COMPACT_ATOMS: atom_id res chain seq x y z
N MET A 1 -36.90 -19.82 23.94
CA MET A 1 -35.44 -19.88 23.68
C MET A 1 -35.18 -21.13 22.84
N THR A 2 -35.16 -21.01 21.55
CA THR A 2 -34.79 -22.10 20.63
C THR A 2 -33.26 -21.98 20.47
N PHE A 3 -32.55 -22.99 20.98
CA PHE A 3 -31.11 -23.14 20.69
C PHE A 3 -30.94 -23.25 19.17
N PRO A 4 -30.03 -22.50 18.53
CA PRO A 4 -29.74 -22.70 17.12
C PRO A 4 -29.19 -24.12 16.96
N ALA A 5 -29.69 -24.83 15.94
CA ALA A 5 -29.22 -26.14 15.55
C ALA A 5 -27.70 -26.19 15.50
N THR A 6 -27.09 -27.23 16.02
CA THR A 6 -25.64 -27.48 16.01
C THR A 6 -25.20 -27.60 14.54
N ASP A 7 -24.74 -26.47 13.99
CA ASP A 7 -24.01 -26.49 12.72
C ASP A 7 -22.91 -27.54 12.82
N GLY A 8 -22.94 -28.55 11.97
CA GLY A 8 -21.96 -29.62 11.97
C GLY A 8 -20.55 -29.05 11.80
N ILE A 9 -19.53 -29.76 12.25
CA ILE A 9 -18.10 -29.36 12.06
C ILE A 9 -17.83 -29.09 10.57
N THR A 10 -18.48 -29.83 9.68
CA THR A 10 -18.40 -29.63 8.22
C THR A 10 -18.88 -28.26 7.78
N ASP A 11 -20.00 -27.77 8.33
CA ASP A 11 -20.59 -26.49 7.95
C ASP A 11 -19.72 -25.34 8.45
N ARG A 12 -19.17 -25.45 9.64
CA ARG A 12 -18.20 -24.48 10.19
C ARG A 12 -16.89 -24.43 9.39
N LEU A 13 -16.38 -25.57 8.98
CA LEU A 13 -15.20 -25.64 8.11
C LEU A 13 -15.51 -25.06 6.73
N GLN A 14 -16.65 -25.38 6.14
CA GLN A 14 -17.06 -24.83 4.86
C GLN A 14 -17.19 -23.30 4.94
N ALA A 15 -17.83 -22.75 5.97
CA ALA A 15 -17.94 -21.32 6.20
C ALA A 15 -16.56 -20.65 6.38
N LEU A 16 -15.62 -21.29 7.08
CA LEU A 16 -14.27 -20.78 7.29
C LEU A 16 -13.49 -20.62 5.97
N PHE A 17 -13.67 -21.57 5.04
CA PHE A 17 -12.94 -21.58 3.77
C PHE A 17 -13.69 -20.89 2.62
N ALA A 18 -15.00 -20.66 2.73
CA ALA A 18 -15.78 -19.93 1.75
C ALA A 18 -15.44 -18.43 1.75
N TYR A 19 -15.81 -17.75 0.65
CA TYR A 19 -15.72 -16.30 0.57
C TYR A 19 -16.72 -15.63 1.51
N ASP A 20 -16.26 -14.65 2.25
CA ASP A 20 -17.07 -13.77 3.07
C ASP A 20 -16.55 -12.33 2.89
N ALA A 21 -17.41 -11.45 2.38
CA ALA A 21 -17.07 -10.05 2.11
C ALA A 21 -16.78 -9.26 3.40
N SER A 22 -17.37 -9.67 4.54
CA SER A 22 -17.16 -9.02 5.83
C SER A 22 -15.84 -9.42 6.50
N SER A 23 -15.23 -10.52 6.07
CA SER A 23 -14.01 -11.09 6.67
C SER A 23 -12.96 -11.46 5.62
N PRO A 24 -12.39 -10.47 4.89
CA PRO A 24 -11.36 -10.72 3.90
C PRO A 24 -10.10 -11.32 4.54
N LEU A 25 -9.43 -12.21 3.82
CA LEU A 25 -8.18 -12.81 4.29
C LEU A 25 -7.03 -11.79 4.20
N ILE A 26 -6.50 -11.40 5.35
CA ILE A 26 -5.36 -10.47 5.46
C ILE A 26 -4.21 -11.10 6.23
N PHE A 27 -2.98 -10.60 6.05
CA PHE A 27 -1.76 -11.19 6.63
C PHE A 27 -1.72 -11.18 8.16
N SER A 28 -2.43 -10.26 8.81
CA SER A 28 -2.56 -10.18 10.27
C SER A 28 -3.67 -11.07 10.85
N SER A 29 -4.46 -11.77 10.01
CA SER A 29 -5.52 -12.65 10.50
C SER A 29 -4.95 -14.00 10.99
N GLY A 30 -5.52 -14.55 12.07
CA GLY A 30 -5.13 -15.86 12.59
C GLY A 30 -5.32 -16.98 11.56
N LEU A 31 -6.40 -16.90 10.76
CA LEU A 31 -6.64 -17.84 9.67
C LEU A 31 -5.51 -17.83 8.64
N PHE A 32 -5.04 -16.64 8.25
CA PHE A 32 -3.90 -16.53 7.31
C PHE A 32 -2.64 -17.16 7.90
N LEU A 33 -2.31 -16.87 9.15
CA LEU A 33 -1.09 -17.40 9.79
C LEU A 33 -1.12 -18.93 9.84
N PHE A 34 -2.29 -19.52 10.15
CA PHE A 34 -2.46 -20.96 10.13
C PHE A 34 -2.33 -21.55 8.71
N LEU A 35 -3.02 -20.96 7.73
CA LEU A 35 -2.95 -21.39 6.32
C LEU A 35 -1.54 -21.25 5.77
N PHE A 36 -0.84 -20.17 6.11
CA PHE A 36 0.52 -19.93 5.65
C PHE A 36 1.51 -20.93 6.25
N ALA A 37 1.35 -21.32 7.51
CA ALA A 37 2.16 -22.39 8.10
C ALA A 37 1.97 -23.72 7.35
N GLY A 38 0.72 -24.12 7.08
CA GLY A 38 0.42 -25.29 6.26
C GLY A 38 0.97 -25.18 4.83
N PHE A 39 0.81 -23.98 4.23
CA PHE A 39 1.37 -23.70 2.91
C PHE A 39 2.90 -23.89 2.86
N LEU A 40 3.64 -23.39 3.85
CA LEU A 40 5.10 -23.53 3.92
C LEU A 40 5.54 -24.99 4.02
N LEU A 41 4.81 -25.81 4.79
CA LEU A 41 5.11 -27.25 4.88
C LEU A 41 5.03 -27.94 3.52
N VAL A 42 3.93 -27.73 2.80
CA VAL A 42 3.75 -28.31 1.46
C VAL A 42 4.71 -27.70 0.44
N TYR A 43 4.93 -26.38 0.50
CA TYR A 43 5.88 -25.67 -0.38
C TYR A 43 7.30 -26.25 -0.25
N SER A 44 7.71 -26.64 0.95
CA SER A 44 9.04 -27.24 1.20
C SER A 44 9.27 -28.55 0.42
N VAL A 45 8.21 -29.33 0.17
CA VAL A 45 8.26 -30.57 -0.61
C VAL A 45 8.59 -30.26 -2.09
N PHE A 46 8.07 -29.14 -2.63
CA PHE A 46 8.25 -28.79 -4.03
C PHE A 46 9.52 -27.97 -4.32
N ARG A 47 10.46 -27.87 -3.39
CA ARG A 47 11.71 -27.06 -3.56
C ARG A 47 12.50 -27.42 -4.82
N ARG A 48 12.51 -28.71 -5.23
CA ARG A 48 13.23 -29.22 -6.40
C ARG A 48 12.35 -29.49 -7.61
N ALA A 49 11.04 -29.23 -7.53
CA ALA A 49 10.07 -29.45 -8.59
C ALA A 49 9.47 -28.11 -9.08
N PRO A 50 10.16 -27.36 -9.97
CA PRO A 50 9.78 -25.98 -10.29
C PRO A 50 8.37 -25.84 -10.84
N MET A 51 7.90 -26.77 -11.68
CA MET A 51 6.56 -26.71 -12.24
C MET A 51 5.47 -26.95 -11.18
N ALA A 52 5.64 -27.96 -10.33
CA ALA A 52 4.71 -28.25 -9.24
C ALA A 52 4.66 -27.08 -8.25
N ARG A 53 5.81 -26.50 -7.94
CA ARG A 53 5.92 -25.30 -7.09
C ARG A 53 5.15 -24.11 -7.70
N ILE A 54 5.33 -23.83 -8.99
CA ILE A 54 4.65 -22.73 -9.69
C ILE A 54 3.14 -22.95 -9.62
N VAL A 55 2.65 -24.12 -9.97
CA VAL A 55 1.21 -24.45 -9.95
C VAL A 55 0.66 -24.34 -8.52
N TYR A 56 1.37 -24.87 -7.53
CA TYR A 56 0.97 -24.82 -6.12
C TYR A 56 0.84 -23.37 -5.59
N VAL A 57 1.85 -22.53 -5.89
CA VAL A 57 1.83 -21.13 -5.49
C VAL A 57 0.71 -20.36 -6.21
N ILE A 58 0.48 -20.59 -7.50
CA ILE A 58 -0.64 -19.99 -8.24
C ILE A 58 -1.97 -20.40 -7.59
N ALA A 59 -2.17 -21.68 -7.31
CA ALA A 59 -3.42 -22.18 -6.71
C ALA A 59 -3.68 -21.51 -5.36
N PHE A 60 -2.67 -21.44 -4.48
CA PHE A 60 -2.79 -20.75 -3.20
C PHE A 60 -3.03 -19.24 -3.37
N SER A 61 -2.36 -18.58 -4.31
CA SER A 61 -2.52 -17.17 -4.60
C SER A 61 -3.93 -16.83 -5.09
N LEU A 62 -4.48 -17.64 -5.99
CA LEU A 62 -5.84 -17.46 -6.48
C LEU A 62 -6.87 -17.75 -5.37
N TYR A 63 -6.62 -18.73 -4.51
CA TYR A 63 -7.45 -18.98 -3.32
C TYR A 63 -7.38 -17.81 -2.33
N PHE A 64 -6.20 -17.29 -2.05
CA PHE A 64 -6.02 -16.09 -1.21
C PHE A 64 -6.81 -14.90 -1.76
N TYR A 65 -6.76 -14.70 -3.08
CA TYR A 65 -7.50 -13.63 -3.74
C TYR A 65 -9.02 -13.89 -3.76
N TYR A 66 -9.44 -15.16 -3.94
CA TYR A 66 -10.84 -15.56 -3.79
C TYR A 66 -11.38 -15.21 -2.40
N LYS A 67 -10.63 -15.50 -1.34
CA LYS A 67 -11.01 -15.14 0.04
C LYS A 67 -11.10 -13.62 0.28
N SER A 68 -10.46 -12.81 -0.55
CA SER A 68 -10.45 -11.34 -0.43
C SER A 68 -11.46 -10.67 -1.38
N SER A 69 -11.78 -11.28 -2.52
CA SER A 69 -12.57 -10.62 -3.58
C SER A 69 -13.57 -11.57 -4.28
N GLY A 70 -13.84 -12.77 -3.74
CA GLY A 70 -14.78 -13.71 -4.34
C GLY A 70 -14.40 -14.09 -5.76
N VAL A 71 -15.41 -14.20 -6.62
CA VAL A 71 -15.25 -14.60 -8.04
C VAL A 71 -14.43 -13.62 -8.88
N TYR A 72 -14.13 -12.42 -8.37
CA TYR A 72 -13.36 -11.43 -9.09
C TYR A 72 -11.89 -11.80 -9.30
N PHE A 73 -11.41 -12.93 -8.72
CA PHE A 73 -10.12 -13.50 -9.12
C PHE A 73 -10.06 -13.83 -10.63
N LEU A 74 -11.19 -14.01 -11.28
CA LEU A 74 -11.28 -14.22 -12.73
C LEU A 74 -10.82 -12.98 -13.51
N LEU A 75 -10.98 -11.75 -12.97
CA LEU A 75 -10.47 -10.54 -13.60
C LEU A 75 -8.93 -10.53 -13.62
N LEU A 76 -8.31 -11.02 -12.56
CA LEU A 76 -6.85 -11.18 -12.51
C LEU A 76 -6.37 -12.18 -13.57
N VAL A 77 -7.05 -13.31 -13.70
CA VAL A 77 -6.75 -14.33 -14.73
C VAL A 77 -6.96 -13.75 -16.13
N PHE A 78 -8.04 -12.98 -16.35
CA PHE A 78 -8.31 -12.30 -17.62
C PHE A 78 -7.22 -11.25 -17.94
N ALA A 79 -6.83 -10.41 -16.98
CA ALA A 79 -5.73 -9.45 -17.16
C ALA A 79 -4.41 -10.16 -17.51
N ALA A 80 -4.13 -11.29 -16.82
CA ALA A 80 -2.95 -12.10 -17.12
C ALA A 80 -3.00 -12.69 -18.54
N ALA A 81 -4.14 -13.22 -18.96
CA ALA A 81 -4.28 -13.80 -20.31
C ALA A 81 -4.17 -12.74 -21.41
N SER A 82 -4.87 -11.60 -21.26
CA SER A 82 -4.89 -10.52 -22.23
C SER A 82 -3.48 -9.93 -22.43
N ASP A 83 -2.79 -9.56 -21.35
CA ASP A 83 -1.48 -8.91 -21.47
C ASP A 83 -0.37 -9.88 -21.85
N PHE A 84 -0.47 -11.16 -21.49
CA PHE A 84 0.44 -12.17 -22.04
C PHE A 84 0.35 -12.28 -23.57
N LEU A 85 -0.88 -12.30 -24.12
CA LEU A 85 -1.10 -12.38 -25.57
C LEU A 85 -0.66 -11.09 -26.27
N ILE A 86 -1.04 -9.92 -25.73
CA ILE A 86 -0.68 -8.62 -26.25
C ILE A 86 0.84 -8.43 -26.24
N ALA A 87 1.53 -8.80 -25.17
CA ALA A 87 2.98 -8.73 -25.06
C ALA A 87 3.71 -9.53 -26.15
N ARG A 88 3.22 -10.74 -26.42
CA ARG A 88 3.75 -11.56 -27.53
C ARG A 88 3.47 -10.93 -28.89
N GLY A 89 2.29 -10.31 -29.05
CA GLY A 89 1.93 -9.53 -30.23
C GLY A 89 2.87 -8.35 -30.45
N ILE A 90 3.15 -7.56 -29.40
CA ILE A 90 4.09 -6.42 -29.44
C ILE A 90 5.48 -6.88 -29.89
N TYR A 91 5.97 -8.00 -29.36
CA TYR A 91 7.29 -8.52 -29.67
C TYR A 91 7.41 -9.00 -31.12
N ARG A 92 6.38 -9.69 -31.64
CA ARG A 92 6.32 -10.24 -33.00
C ARG A 92 6.01 -9.20 -34.07
N ALA A 93 5.37 -8.08 -33.71
CA ALA A 93 4.98 -7.06 -34.66
C ALA A 93 6.21 -6.45 -35.37
N ARG A 94 6.14 -6.34 -36.68
CA ARG A 94 7.19 -5.74 -37.52
C ARG A 94 7.10 -4.21 -37.53
N PHE A 95 5.90 -3.66 -37.60
CA PHE A 95 5.66 -2.23 -37.76
C PHE A 95 5.54 -1.52 -36.41
N ARG A 96 6.12 -0.33 -36.29
CA ARG A 96 6.06 0.50 -35.07
C ARG A 96 4.63 0.90 -34.70
N TRP A 97 3.79 1.18 -35.67
CA TRP A 97 2.40 1.56 -35.40
C TRP A 97 1.60 0.40 -34.78
N THR A 98 1.79 -0.83 -35.28
CA THR A 98 1.17 -2.03 -34.68
C THR A 98 1.58 -2.21 -33.23
N LYS A 99 2.87 -2.03 -32.92
CA LYS A 99 3.35 -2.08 -31.53
C LYS A 99 2.68 -1.03 -30.65
N ARG A 100 2.51 0.20 -31.18
CA ARG A 100 1.84 1.29 -30.44
C ARG A 100 0.38 0.96 -30.15
N TRP A 101 -0.37 0.49 -31.16
CA TRP A 101 -1.77 0.12 -30.97
C TRP A 101 -1.96 -1.03 -30.00
N LEU A 102 -1.07 -2.02 -30.00
CA LEU A 102 -1.10 -3.12 -29.03
C LEU A 102 -0.82 -2.61 -27.60
N VAL A 103 0.10 -1.66 -27.40
CA VAL A 103 0.30 -1.04 -26.08
C VAL A 103 -0.94 -0.24 -25.67
N VAL A 104 -1.53 0.55 -26.59
CA VAL A 104 -2.77 1.29 -26.33
C VAL A 104 -3.89 0.32 -25.94
N LEU A 105 -4.00 -0.82 -26.64
CA LEU A 105 -4.98 -1.85 -26.29
C LEU A 105 -4.75 -2.42 -24.88
N SER A 106 -3.51 -2.76 -24.50
CA SER A 106 -3.19 -3.22 -23.15
C SER A 106 -3.58 -2.16 -22.09
N VAL A 107 -3.18 -0.90 -22.32
CA VAL A 107 -3.52 0.20 -21.42
C VAL A 107 -5.04 0.40 -21.34
N ALA A 108 -5.75 0.35 -22.47
CA ALA A 108 -7.20 0.50 -22.53
C ALA A 108 -7.93 -0.63 -21.80
N VAL A 109 -7.50 -1.88 -21.94
CA VAL A 109 -8.08 -3.03 -21.22
C VAL A 109 -7.86 -2.86 -19.70
N ASN A 110 -6.65 -2.57 -19.28
CA ASN A 110 -6.30 -2.44 -17.86
C ASN A 110 -6.97 -1.23 -17.21
N LEU A 111 -6.87 -0.04 -17.83
CA LEU A 111 -7.53 1.17 -17.34
C LEU A 111 -9.04 1.13 -17.51
N GLY A 112 -9.56 0.40 -18.50
CA GLY A 112 -11.00 0.17 -18.68
C GLY A 112 -11.58 -0.67 -17.54
N MET A 113 -10.90 -1.74 -17.13
CA MET A 113 -11.28 -2.50 -15.93
C MET A 113 -11.26 -1.61 -14.69
N LEU A 114 -10.16 -0.89 -14.47
CA LEU A 114 -10.06 0.04 -13.33
C LEU A 114 -11.14 1.13 -13.41
N GLY A 115 -11.41 1.66 -14.60
CA GLY A 115 -12.43 2.67 -14.88
C GLY A 115 -13.82 2.18 -14.47
N TYR A 116 -14.19 1.00 -14.92
CA TYR A 116 -15.49 0.43 -14.61
C TYR A 116 -15.67 0.19 -13.10
N PHE A 117 -14.76 -0.51 -12.46
CA PHE A 117 -14.94 -0.89 -11.06
C PHE A 117 -14.74 0.25 -10.08
N LYS A 118 -13.88 1.21 -10.37
CA LYS A 118 -13.52 2.27 -9.43
C LYS A 118 -14.18 3.61 -9.73
N TYR A 119 -14.38 3.98 -11.00
CA TYR A 119 -14.78 5.36 -11.34
C TYR A 119 -16.20 5.50 -11.86
N THR A 120 -16.95 4.42 -12.14
CA THR A 120 -18.32 4.51 -12.67
C THR A 120 -19.22 5.37 -11.77
N ASN A 121 -19.30 5.06 -10.47
CA ASN A 121 -20.17 5.81 -9.56
C ASN A 121 -19.68 7.25 -9.32
N PHE A 122 -18.37 7.50 -9.38
CA PHE A 122 -17.84 8.85 -9.32
C PHE A 122 -18.23 9.69 -10.55
N LEU A 123 -18.21 9.11 -11.74
CA LEU A 123 -18.65 9.78 -12.95
C LEU A 123 -20.16 10.01 -12.95
N ILE A 124 -20.94 9.07 -12.42
CA ILE A 124 -22.39 9.22 -12.21
C ILE A 124 -22.66 10.38 -11.25
N ASP A 125 -21.93 10.45 -10.13
CA ASP A 125 -22.08 11.54 -9.16
C ASP A 125 -21.81 12.91 -9.79
N ILE A 126 -20.68 13.07 -10.51
CA ILE A 126 -20.37 14.30 -11.25
C ILE A 126 -21.48 14.63 -12.27
N SER A 127 -21.97 13.62 -13.00
CA SER A 127 -23.03 13.83 -13.99
C SER A 127 -24.33 14.31 -13.34
N ASN A 128 -24.70 13.73 -12.20
CA ASN A 128 -25.88 14.13 -11.44
C ASN A 128 -25.74 15.54 -10.85
N GLN A 129 -24.54 15.95 -10.44
CA GLN A 129 -24.29 17.33 -9.99
C GLN A 129 -24.38 18.35 -11.12
N LEU A 130 -24.00 17.99 -12.36
CA LEU A 130 -24.01 18.87 -13.51
C LEU A 130 -25.37 18.94 -14.21
N PHE A 131 -26.07 17.83 -14.35
CA PHE A 131 -27.30 17.71 -15.14
C PHE A 131 -28.59 17.56 -14.30
N GLY A 132 -28.47 17.52 -12.98
CA GLY A 132 -29.56 17.36 -12.02
C GLY A 132 -29.59 15.99 -11.36
N GLN A 133 -30.10 15.96 -10.12
CA GLN A 133 -30.17 14.73 -9.32
C GLN A 133 -31.03 13.66 -10.03
N GLY A 134 -30.50 12.45 -10.12
CA GLY A 134 -31.17 11.31 -10.75
C GLY A 134 -31.00 11.21 -12.27
N PHE A 135 -30.16 12.06 -12.90
CA PHE A 135 -29.82 11.94 -14.32
C PHE A 135 -29.27 10.55 -14.70
N LEU A 136 -28.39 10.02 -13.85
CA LEU A 136 -27.90 8.63 -13.94
C LEU A 136 -28.10 7.92 -12.59
N GLN A 137 -28.41 6.62 -12.64
CA GLN A 137 -28.57 5.81 -11.43
C GLN A 137 -27.23 5.19 -11.00
N PHE A 138 -26.93 5.27 -9.70
CA PHE A 138 -25.79 4.61 -9.11
C PHE A 138 -25.87 3.10 -9.33
N GLN A 139 -24.70 2.49 -9.59
CA GLN A 139 -24.58 1.06 -9.83
C GLN A 139 -24.07 0.35 -8.57
N ASN A 140 -24.57 -0.85 -8.32
CA ASN A 140 -24.05 -1.71 -7.25
C ASN A 140 -22.80 -2.44 -7.75
N ILE A 141 -21.65 -1.75 -7.74
CA ILE A 141 -20.38 -2.27 -8.22
C ILE A 141 -19.49 -2.56 -7.02
N PHE A 142 -19.16 -3.84 -6.82
CA PHE A 142 -18.15 -4.26 -5.86
C PHE A 142 -16.75 -3.95 -6.40
N LEU A 143 -15.94 -3.22 -5.64
CA LEU A 143 -14.55 -2.90 -6.01
C LEU A 143 -13.63 -4.08 -5.62
N PRO A 144 -13.06 -4.84 -6.59
CA PRO A 144 -12.17 -5.94 -6.27
C PRO A 144 -10.89 -5.45 -5.60
N VAL A 145 -10.54 -6.06 -4.47
CA VAL A 145 -9.37 -5.69 -3.69
C VAL A 145 -8.10 -5.86 -4.53
N GLY A 146 -7.20 -4.88 -4.51
CA GLY A 146 -5.93 -4.95 -5.23
C GLY A 146 -5.99 -4.72 -6.74
N ILE A 147 -7.17 -4.45 -7.34
CA ILE A 147 -7.30 -4.19 -8.79
C ILE A 147 -6.35 -3.07 -9.25
N SER A 148 -6.20 -2.00 -8.47
CA SER A 148 -5.31 -0.88 -8.76
C SER A 148 -3.84 -1.28 -8.82
N PHE A 149 -3.44 -2.30 -8.05
CA PHE A 149 -2.05 -2.78 -7.98
C PHE A 149 -1.71 -3.70 -9.15
N PHE A 150 -2.52 -4.74 -9.41
CA PHE A 150 -2.19 -5.68 -10.48
C PHE A 150 -2.34 -5.05 -11.87
N VAL A 151 -3.23 -4.07 -12.06
CA VAL A 151 -3.34 -3.28 -13.29
C VAL A 151 -2.03 -2.54 -13.59
N PHE A 152 -1.41 -1.92 -12.59
CA PHE A 152 -0.12 -1.25 -12.77
C PHE A 152 1.02 -2.22 -13.05
N GLN A 153 1.03 -3.38 -12.40
CA GLN A 153 2.01 -4.43 -12.68
C GLN A 153 1.87 -4.94 -14.12
N SER A 154 0.64 -5.21 -14.55
CA SER A 154 0.32 -5.71 -15.88
C SER A 154 0.71 -4.71 -16.97
N MET A 155 0.29 -3.44 -16.83
CA MET A 155 0.69 -2.38 -17.76
C MET A 155 2.22 -2.20 -17.83
N SER A 156 2.93 -2.29 -16.69
CA SER A 156 4.39 -2.13 -16.70
C SER A 156 5.08 -3.22 -17.54
N TYR A 157 4.59 -4.46 -17.49
CA TYR A 157 5.11 -5.57 -18.29
C TYR A 157 5.01 -5.30 -19.81
N THR A 158 3.83 -4.91 -20.29
CA THR A 158 3.61 -4.65 -21.72
C THR A 158 4.36 -3.42 -22.22
N ILE A 159 4.45 -2.36 -21.39
CA ILE A 159 5.22 -1.15 -21.70
C ILE A 159 6.72 -1.43 -21.74
N ASP A 160 7.27 -2.24 -20.80
CA ASP A 160 8.69 -2.59 -20.79
C ASP A 160 9.08 -3.44 -22.02
N ILE A 161 8.20 -4.33 -22.49
CA ILE A 161 8.41 -5.09 -23.73
C ILE A 161 8.37 -4.15 -24.93
N TYR A 162 7.43 -3.20 -25.00
CA TYR A 162 7.38 -2.20 -26.07
C TYR A 162 8.65 -1.35 -26.11
N ARG A 163 9.19 -0.97 -24.95
CA ARG A 163 10.45 -0.22 -24.82
C ARG A 163 11.69 -1.06 -25.12
N GLY A 164 11.56 -2.37 -25.32
CA GLY A 164 12.68 -3.29 -25.52
C GLY A 164 13.49 -3.59 -24.25
N GLN A 165 12.98 -3.26 -23.08
CA GLN A 165 13.64 -3.48 -21.78
C GLN A 165 13.43 -4.90 -21.25
N LEU A 166 12.42 -5.61 -21.76
CA LEU A 166 12.07 -6.97 -21.37
C LEU A 166 11.67 -7.79 -22.59
N LYS A 167 12.02 -9.08 -22.61
CA LYS A 167 11.48 -10.05 -23.56
C LYS A 167 10.20 -10.66 -23.00
N PRO A 168 9.18 -10.95 -23.85
CA PRO A 168 7.96 -11.58 -23.37
C PRO A 168 8.24 -12.99 -22.87
N LEU A 169 7.53 -13.41 -21.86
CA LEU A 169 7.58 -14.76 -21.34
C LEU A 169 7.06 -15.77 -22.39
N SER A 170 7.70 -16.93 -22.43
CA SER A 170 7.27 -18.05 -23.27
C SER A 170 6.14 -18.87 -22.63
N ASN A 171 6.09 -18.91 -21.29
CA ASN A 171 5.12 -19.69 -20.53
C ASN A 171 4.11 -18.77 -19.83
N TRP A 172 2.82 -19.04 -20.06
CA TRP A 172 1.73 -18.29 -19.44
C TRP A 172 1.67 -18.47 -17.92
N LEU A 173 2.01 -19.67 -17.41
CA LEU A 173 2.03 -19.91 -15.96
C LEU A 173 3.06 -19.05 -15.23
N ASP A 174 4.20 -18.73 -15.85
CA ASP A 174 5.19 -17.82 -15.24
C ASP A 174 4.65 -16.39 -15.14
N TYR A 175 3.88 -15.97 -16.15
CA TYR A 175 3.23 -14.66 -16.12
C TYR A 175 2.08 -14.61 -15.11
N LEU A 176 1.24 -15.66 -15.07
CA LEU A 176 0.18 -15.77 -14.06
C LEU A 176 0.77 -15.81 -12.65
N PHE A 177 1.87 -16.56 -12.43
CA PHE A 177 2.60 -16.54 -11.16
C PHE A 177 3.02 -15.12 -10.78
N TYR A 178 3.67 -14.39 -11.71
CA TYR A 178 4.13 -13.02 -11.48
C TYR A 178 2.96 -12.11 -11.07
N LEU A 179 1.84 -12.16 -11.78
CA LEU A 179 0.73 -11.25 -11.53
C LEU A 179 -0.09 -11.64 -10.30
N SER A 180 -0.24 -12.96 -10.03
CA SER A 180 -1.08 -13.47 -8.94
C SER A 180 -0.33 -13.67 -7.62
N PHE A 181 0.99 -13.54 -7.56
CA PHE A 181 1.77 -13.90 -6.37
C PHE A 181 1.25 -13.19 -5.11
N PHE A 182 0.66 -13.98 -4.19
CA PHE A 182 -0.16 -13.47 -3.09
C PHE A 182 0.51 -12.44 -2.17
N PRO A 183 1.84 -12.47 -1.91
CA PRO A 183 2.44 -11.47 -1.04
C PRO A 183 2.36 -10.03 -1.58
N GLN A 184 2.36 -9.85 -2.90
CA GLN A 184 2.29 -8.53 -3.53
C GLN A 184 0.87 -8.15 -3.98
N LEU A 185 -0.04 -9.14 -4.12
CA LEU A 185 -1.25 -9.03 -4.92
C LEU A 185 -2.24 -7.97 -4.40
N VAL A 186 -2.40 -7.86 -3.09
CA VAL A 186 -3.43 -7.01 -2.48
C VAL A 186 -2.93 -5.59 -2.23
N ALA A 187 -1.83 -5.44 -1.53
CA ALA A 187 -1.22 -4.15 -1.19
C ALA A 187 0.29 -4.27 -0.91
N GLY A 188 0.93 -5.28 -1.44
CA GLY A 188 2.39 -5.40 -1.41
C GLY A 188 3.08 -4.36 -2.28
N PRO A 189 4.41 -4.32 -2.29
CA PRO A 189 5.15 -3.47 -3.23
C PRO A 189 4.76 -3.75 -4.68
N ILE A 190 4.64 -2.71 -5.52
CA ILE A 190 4.42 -2.87 -6.97
C ILE A 190 5.72 -3.38 -7.58
N VAL A 191 5.86 -4.71 -7.63
CA VAL A 191 7.09 -5.36 -8.10
C VAL A 191 7.12 -5.39 -9.63
N ARG A 192 8.27 -5.06 -10.22
CA ARG A 192 8.41 -5.03 -11.67
C ARG A 192 8.73 -6.41 -12.24
N ALA A 193 8.19 -6.69 -13.40
CA ALA A 193 8.40 -7.95 -14.11
C ALA A 193 9.89 -8.26 -14.31
N ARG A 194 10.69 -7.26 -14.69
CA ARG A 194 12.14 -7.40 -14.93
C ARG A 194 12.93 -7.84 -13.69
N ASP A 195 12.45 -7.47 -12.49
CA ASP A 195 13.15 -7.74 -11.22
C ASP A 195 12.67 -9.06 -10.59
N PHE A 196 11.44 -9.48 -10.87
CA PHE A 196 10.82 -10.64 -10.24
C PHE A 196 10.84 -11.91 -11.11
N ILE A 197 10.56 -11.79 -12.40
CA ILE A 197 10.46 -12.94 -13.31
C ILE A 197 11.72 -13.84 -13.29
N PRO A 198 12.97 -13.31 -13.24
CA PRO A 198 14.16 -14.15 -13.16
C PRO A 198 14.20 -15.06 -11.94
N GLN A 199 13.48 -14.72 -10.87
CA GLN A 199 13.47 -15.47 -9.63
C GLN A 199 12.51 -16.69 -9.68
N ILE A 200 11.48 -16.68 -10.56
CA ILE A 200 10.41 -17.68 -10.58
C ILE A 200 10.96 -19.09 -10.88
N ARG A 201 11.90 -19.19 -11.81
CA ARG A 201 12.47 -20.45 -12.33
C ARG A 201 13.74 -20.93 -11.61
N GLN A 202 14.12 -20.28 -10.51
CA GLN A 202 15.26 -20.77 -9.70
C GLN A 202 15.02 -22.21 -9.22
N ASN A 203 16.05 -23.07 -9.38
CA ASN A 203 15.98 -24.47 -9.00
C ASN A 203 17.35 -24.99 -8.51
N PRO A 204 17.47 -25.47 -7.28
CA PRO A 204 16.45 -25.38 -6.22
C PRO A 204 16.26 -23.95 -5.74
N VAL A 205 15.09 -23.66 -5.16
CA VAL A 205 14.91 -22.42 -4.39
C VAL A 205 15.72 -22.53 -3.11
N VAL A 206 16.58 -21.54 -2.89
CA VAL A 206 17.44 -21.50 -1.70
C VAL A 206 16.97 -20.36 -0.81
N VAL A 207 16.50 -20.71 0.39
CA VAL A 207 16.26 -19.76 1.47
C VAL A 207 17.47 -19.79 2.38
N THR A 208 18.28 -18.73 2.35
CA THR A 208 19.44 -18.61 3.23
C THR A 208 19.01 -18.31 4.66
N ARG A 209 19.89 -18.55 5.65
CA ARG A 209 19.63 -18.16 7.05
C ARG A 209 19.31 -16.67 7.17
N GLU A 210 20.00 -15.84 6.41
CA GLU A 210 19.77 -14.40 6.37
C GLU A 210 18.37 -14.06 5.81
N MET A 211 17.96 -14.68 4.72
CA MET A 211 16.61 -14.50 4.15
C MET A 211 15.54 -14.94 5.15
N PHE A 212 15.73 -16.09 5.79
CA PHE A 212 14.79 -16.61 6.78
C PHE A 212 14.66 -15.68 7.99
N GLY A 213 15.78 -15.32 8.63
CA GLY A 213 15.78 -14.45 9.80
C GLY A 213 15.28 -13.04 9.51
N THR A 214 15.67 -12.48 8.34
CA THR A 214 15.13 -11.18 7.88
C THR A 214 13.63 -11.29 7.61
N GLY A 215 13.17 -12.38 7.00
CA GLY A 215 11.74 -12.62 6.76
C GLY A 215 10.95 -12.67 8.05
N VAL A 216 11.42 -13.41 9.05
CA VAL A 216 10.81 -13.45 10.40
C VAL A 216 10.80 -12.06 11.02
N PHE A 217 11.92 -11.34 11.04
CA PHE A 217 12.01 -9.98 11.57
C PHE A 217 10.98 -9.04 10.95
N LEU A 218 10.85 -9.05 9.61
CA LEU A 218 9.91 -8.19 8.89
C LEU A 218 8.44 -8.56 9.18
N ILE A 219 8.13 -9.85 9.30
CA ILE A 219 6.77 -10.28 9.68
C ILE A 219 6.44 -9.80 11.10
N LEU A 220 7.34 -9.98 12.06
CA LEU A 220 7.13 -9.55 13.44
C LEU A 220 6.96 -8.03 13.54
N THR A 221 7.86 -7.26 12.92
CA THR A 221 7.76 -5.79 12.90
C THR A 221 6.54 -5.29 12.15
N GLY A 222 6.14 -5.99 11.08
CA GLY A 222 4.92 -5.70 10.33
C GLY A 222 3.66 -5.93 11.15
N LEU A 223 3.57 -7.05 11.87
CA LEU A 223 2.47 -7.33 12.81
C LEU A 223 2.41 -6.29 13.93
N PHE A 224 3.55 -5.95 14.52
CA PHE A 224 3.62 -4.91 15.55
C PHE A 224 3.08 -3.56 15.05
N LYS A 225 3.54 -3.11 13.89
CA LYS A 225 3.08 -1.86 13.28
C LYS A 225 1.58 -1.89 12.99
N LYS A 226 1.09 -2.95 12.32
CA LYS A 226 -0.30 -3.06 11.89
C LYS A 226 -1.25 -3.27 13.06
N ALA A 227 -1.05 -4.34 13.82
CA ALA A 227 -2.05 -4.76 14.80
C ALA A 227 -1.94 -4.01 16.13
N ILE A 228 -0.71 -3.61 16.56
CA ILE A 228 -0.51 -2.98 17.86
C ILE A 228 -0.56 -1.46 17.75
N ILE A 229 0.14 -0.84 16.80
CA ILE A 229 0.15 0.62 16.69
C ILE A 229 -1.04 1.11 15.88
N SER A 230 -1.16 0.69 14.63
CA SER A 230 -2.13 1.25 13.70
C SER A 230 -3.56 0.99 14.13
N ASP A 231 -3.94 -0.28 14.33
CA ASP A 231 -5.33 -0.63 14.63
C ASP A 231 -5.79 -0.09 15.98
N TYR A 232 -4.90 -0.10 16.99
CA TYR A 232 -5.25 0.43 18.31
C TYR A 232 -5.50 1.95 18.29
N ILE A 233 -4.62 2.71 17.61
CA ILE A 233 -4.78 4.17 17.48
C ILE A 233 -6.03 4.51 16.68
N SER A 234 -6.30 3.76 15.60
CA SER A 234 -7.48 3.92 14.74
C SER A 234 -8.76 3.83 15.57
N LEU A 235 -9.02 2.67 16.16
CA LEU A 235 -10.26 2.36 16.85
C LEU A 235 -10.51 3.21 18.10
N ASN A 236 -9.45 3.53 18.85
CA ASN A 236 -9.58 4.17 20.14
C ASN A 236 -9.50 5.69 20.09
N PHE A 237 -9.09 6.28 18.96
CA PHE A 237 -8.89 7.72 18.88
C PHE A 237 -9.20 8.32 17.52
N VAL A 238 -8.49 7.90 16.46
CA VAL A 238 -8.53 8.58 15.16
C VAL A 238 -9.90 8.49 14.51
N ASP A 239 -10.48 7.30 14.42
CA ASP A 239 -11.75 7.09 13.73
C ASP A 239 -12.86 7.92 14.40
N ARG A 240 -12.93 7.93 15.71
CA ARG A 240 -13.93 8.71 16.48
C ARG A 240 -13.86 10.21 16.19
N ILE A 241 -12.65 10.77 16.07
CA ILE A 241 -12.45 12.20 15.81
C ILE A 241 -12.82 12.55 14.36
N PHE A 242 -12.46 11.69 13.40
CA PHE A 242 -12.78 11.93 12.00
C PHE A 242 -14.27 11.72 11.68
N ASP A 243 -14.92 10.81 12.41
CA ASP A 243 -16.36 10.54 12.23
C ASP A 243 -17.22 11.70 12.76
N GLU A 244 -16.88 12.27 13.93
CA GLU A 244 -17.66 13.34 14.60
C GLU A 244 -16.75 14.48 15.11
N PRO A 245 -16.12 15.29 14.22
CA PRO A 245 -15.15 16.31 14.64
C PRO A 245 -15.69 17.36 15.62
N LEU A 246 -16.99 17.67 15.55
CA LEU A 246 -17.60 18.69 16.40
C LEU A 246 -17.67 18.30 17.87
N LEU A 247 -17.54 17.03 18.21
CA LEU A 247 -17.52 16.53 19.59
C LEU A 247 -16.17 16.71 20.29
N TYR A 248 -15.13 17.11 19.54
CA TYR A 248 -13.74 17.14 20.01
C TYR A 248 -13.17 18.55 19.94
N SER A 249 -12.25 18.85 20.85
CA SER A 249 -11.50 20.11 20.86
C SER A 249 -10.52 20.20 19.69
N GLY A 250 -10.07 21.41 19.35
CA GLY A 250 -9.08 21.62 18.31
C GLY A 250 -7.74 20.90 18.58
N PHE A 251 -7.37 20.72 19.86
CA PHE A 251 -6.20 19.91 20.22
C PHE A 251 -6.40 18.44 19.84
N GLU A 252 -7.56 17.86 20.13
CA GLU A 252 -7.87 16.47 19.76
C GLU A 252 -7.93 16.30 18.26
N CYS A 253 -8.53 17.24 17.52
CA CYS A 253 -8.54 17.23 16.06
C CYS A 253 -7.13 17.26 15.46
N LEU A 254 -6.23 18.12 16.00
CA LEU A 254 -4.83 18.17 15.59
C LEU A 254 -4.11 16.85 15.87
N MET A 255 -4.29 16.31 17.06
CA MET A 255 -3.69 15.02 17.46
C MET A 255 -4.31 13.85 16.69
N GLY A 256 -5.57 13.93 16.27
CA GLY A 256 -6.21 13.00 15.35
C GLY A 256 -5.53 12.94 14.00
N ILE A 257 -5.14 14.11 13.43
CA ILE A 257 -4.36 14.19 12.18
C ILE A 257 -2.98 13.57 12.35
N TYR A 258 -2.27 13.89 13.44
CA TYR A 258 -0.94 13.30 13.70
C TYR A 258 -1.04 11.82 14.04
N GLY A 259 -2.06 11.39 14.77
CA GLY A 259 -2.37 9.97 14.99
C GLY A 259 -2.61 9.23 13.68
N TYR A 260 -3.40 9.82 12.78
CA TYR A 260 -3.63 9.24 11.44
C TYR A 260 -2.35 9.16 10.58
N ALA A 261 -1.48 10.16 10.65
CA ALA A 261 -0.20 10.10 9.95
C ALA A 261 0.65 8.89 10.40
N LEU A 262 0.66 8.60 11.70
CA LEU A 262 1.33 7.39 12.21
C LEU A 262 0.56 6.11 11.85
N GLN A 263 -0.77 6.12 11.95
CA GLN A 263 -1.64 5.01 11.61
C GLN A 263 -1.43 4.57 10.16
N ILE A 264 -1.57 5.46 9.17
CA ILE A 264 -1.41 5.12 7.76
C ILE A 264 0.00 4.63 7.43
N TYR A 265 1.01 5.20 8.09
CA TYR A 265 2.38 4.72 7.94
C TYR A 265 2.54 3.30 8.51
N CYS A 266 2.07 3.06 9.72
CA CYS A 266 2.19 1.76 10.39
C CYS A 266 1.34 0.68 9.71
N ASP A 267 0.13 1.02 9.26
CA ASP A 267 -0.74 0.12 8.47
C ASP A 267 -0.05 -0.33 7.19
N PHE A 268 0.36 0.62 6.37
CA PHE A 268 0.88 0.30 5.04
C PHE A 268 2.33 -0.19 5.06
N SER A 269 3.21 0.39 5.89
CA SER A 269 4.57 -0.16 6.02
C SER A 269 4.55 -1.52 6.69
N GLY A 270 3.66 -1.75 7.66
CA GLY A 270 3.49 -3.05 8.31
C GLY A 270 3.04 -4.12 7.33
N TYR A 271 2.03 -3.83 6.49
CA TYR A 271 1.61 -4.73 5.43
C TYR A 271 2.74 -5.02 4.42
N SER A 272 3.47 -3.97 3.99
CA SER A 272 4.61 -4.12 3.07
C SER A 272 5.74 -4.95 3.68
N ASP A 273 6.05 -4.77 4.97
CA ASP A 273 7.08 -5.53 5.67
C ASP A 273 6.69 -7.01 5.77
N MET A 274 5.41 -7.32 6.11
CA MET A 274 4.92 -8.69 6.10
C MET A 274 5.00 -9.30 4.70
N ALA A 275 4.60 -8.57 3.66
CA ALA A 275 4.67 -9.03 2.27
C ALA A 275 6.10 -9.36 1.83
N ILE A 276 7.07 -8.49 2.15
CA ILE A 276 8.49 -8.72 1.88
C ILE A 276 9.01 -9.89 2.69
N GLY A 277 8.64 -9.99 3.97
CA GLY A 277 9.03 -11.07 4.86
C GLY A 277 8.53 -12.44 4.37
N ILE A 278 7.25 -12.53 3.99
CA ILE A 278 6.65 -13.74 3.41
C ILE A 278 7.38 -14.12 2.11
N ALA A 279 7.64 -13.16 1.23
CA ALA A 279 8.38 -13.41 -0.01
C ALA A 279 9.79 -13.98 0.27
N LEU A 280 10.50 -13.44 1.27
CA LEU A 280 11.83 -13.95 1.68
C LEU A 280 11.77 -15.38 2.20
N LEU A 281 10.76 -15.76 2.98
CA LEU A 281 10.56 -17.15 3.44
C LEU A 281 10.29 -18.12 2.28
N LEU A 282 9.77 -17.61 1.16
CA LEU A 282 9.55 -18.38 -0.07
C LEU A 282 10.75 -18.35 -1.02
N GLY A 283 11.83 -17.64 -0.68
CA GLY A 283 13.03 -17.53 -1.50
C GLY A 283 12.98 -16.41 -2.55
N PHE A 284 11.99 -15.49 -2.46
CA PHE A 284 11.84 -14.35 -3.36
C PHE A 284 12.23 -13.04 -2.67
N ARG A 285 12.75 -12.09 -3.45
CA ARG A 285 13.16 -10.77 -2.97
C ARG A 285 12.28 -9.69 -3.58
N PHE A 286 11.71 -8.85 -2.72
CA PHE A 286 10.95 -7.67 -3.10
C PHE A 286 11.73 -6.39 -2.79
N PRO A 287 11.47 -5.28 -3.50
CA PRO A 287 12.05 -4.00 -3.16
C PRO A 287 11.44 -3.43 -1.88
N LYS A 288 12.23 -2.63 -1.16
CA LYS A 288 11.77 -1.83 -0.02
C LYS A 288 10.71 -0.83 -0.49
N ASN A 289 9.64 -0.66 0.30
CA ASN A 289 8.53 0.22 -0.05
C ASN A 289 8.46 1.50 0.81
N PHE A 290 9.02 1.47 2.02
CA PHE A 290 9.10 2.60 2.94
C PHE A 290 10.50 2.73 3.54
N ASP A 291 10.99 3.99 3.71
CA ASP A 291 12.30 4.27 4.29
C ASP A 291 12.23 5.45 5.26
N ALA A 292 11.57 5.26 6.40
CA ALA A 292 11.35 6.28 7.42
C ALA A 292 10.95 7.67 6.83
N PRO A 293 9.78 7.77 6.17
CA PRO A 293 9.41 8.93 5.36
C PRO A 293 9.25 10.23 6.14
N TYR A 294 8.88 10.20 7.41
CA TYR A 294 8.73 11.43 8.20
C TYR A 294 10.07 12.03 8.69
N LYS A 295 11.21 11.38 8.38
CA LYS A 295 12.55 11.98 8.51
C LYS A 295 12.91 12.90 7.35
N SER A 296 12.03 13.12 6.41
CA SER A 296 12.30 13.87 5.20
C SER A 296 12.30 15.38 5.47
N ALA A 297 13.38 16.05 5.13
CA ALA A 297 13.49 17.49 5.25
C ALA A 297 12.83 18.24 4.07
N THR A 298 12.43 17.54 3.02
CA THR A 298 11.77 18.11 1.84
C THR A 298 10.71 17.19 1.30
N ILE A 299 9.70 17.74 0.61
CA ILE A 299 8.65 16.95 -0.03
C ILE A 299 9.21 16.01 -1.13
N THR A 300 10.30 16.38 -1.78
CA THR A 300 10.99 15.52 -2.75
C THR A 300 11.65 14.31 -2.06
N GLU A 301 12.24 14.51 -0.89
CA GLU A 301 12.81 13.43 -0.08
C GLU A 301 11.68 12.53 0.45
N PHE A 302 10.54 13.10 0.87
CA PHE A 302 9.37 12.34 1.31
C PHE A 302 8.92 11.34 0.24
N TRP A 303 8.72 11.74 -1.00
CA TRP A 303 8.30 10.86 -2.10
C TRP A 303 9.37 9.85 -2.55
N ARG A 304 10.62 10.01 -2.13
CA ARG A 304 11.68 8.98 -2.30
C ARG A 304 11.65 7.92 -1.20
N ARG A 305 10.95 8.19 -0.09
CA ARG A 305 10.89 7.35 1.12
C ARG A 305 9.51 6.76 1.37
N TRP A 306 8.46 7.39 0.85
CA TRP A 306 7.07 6.97 0.95
C TRP A 306 6.65 6.20 -0.29
N HIS A 307 6.07 5.00 -0.10
CA HIS A 307 5.50 4.16 -1.17
C HIS A 307 6.40 4.12 -2.42
N ILE A 308 7.66 3.71 -2.22
CA ILE A 308 8.77 3.82 -3.18
C ILE A 308 8.42 3.11 -4.50
N SER A 309 7.74 1.97 -4.41
CA SER A 309 7.33 1.19 -5.59
C SER A 309 6.34 1.97 -6.47
N LEU A 310 5.33 2.63 -5.89
CA LEU A 310 4.39 3.49 -6.62
C LEU A 310 5.08 4.76 -7.15
N SER A 311 5.84 5.44 -6.29
CA SER A 311 6.54 6.68 -6.66
C SER A 311 7.48 6.48 -7.85
N THR A 312 8.20 5.36 -7.87
CA THR A 312 9.06 4.98 -9.00
C THR A 312 8.24 4.54 -10.22
N TRP A 313 7.10 3.89 -10.03
CA TRP A 313 6.20 3.53 -11.12
C TRP A 313 5.65 4.79 -11.81
N LEU A 314 5.09 5.73 -11.06
CA LEU A 314 4.58 7.01 -11.58
C LEU A 314 5.66 7.82 -12.28
N ARG A 315 6.89 7.84 -11.74
CA ARG A 315 8.03 8.47 -12.40
C ARG A 315 8.33 7.84 -13.75
N ASP A 316 8.46 6.50 -13.81
CA ASP A 316 9.02 5.82 -14.97
C ASP A 316 7.99 5.60 -16.10
N TYR A 317 6.73 5.37 -15.75
CA TYR A 317 5.68 5.10 -16.74
C TYR A 317 4.79 6.30 -17.06
N LEU A 318 4.65 7.27 -16.14
CA LEU A 318 3.82 8.46 -16.35
C LEU A 318 4.68 9.71 -16.57
N TYR A 319 5.43 10.15 -15.57
CA TYR A 319 6.18 11.40 -15.61
C TYR A 319 7.18 11.46 -16.78
N ILE A 320 7.99 10.42 -16.96
CA ILE A 320 8.96 10.35 -18.07
C ILE A 320 8.25 10.27 -19.42
N SER A 321 7.10 9.59 -19.52
CA SER A 321 6.31 9.50 -20.76
C SER A 321 5.70 10.84 -21.16
N LEU A 322 5.35 11.72 -20.21
CA LEU A 322 4.91 13.10 -20.44
C LEU A 322 6.04 14.04 -20.88
N GLY A 323 7.28 13.54 -20.89
CA GLY A 323 8.48 14.30 -21.24
C GLY A 323 9.40 14.62 -20.06
N GLY A 324 9.00 14.34 -18.84
CA GLY A 324 9.80 14.52 -17.63
C GLY A 324 10.28 15.96 -17.47
N ASN A 325 11.59 16.14 -17.26
CA ASN A 325 12.26 17.45 -17.13
C ASN A 325 12.98 17.93 -18.42
N ARG A 326 12.76 17.23 -19.55
CA ARG A 326 13.51 17.48 -20.78
C ARG A 326 12.99 18.64 -21.63
N LYS A 327 11.76 19.10 -21.39
CA LYS A 327 11.07 20.09 -22.24
C LYS A 327 10.87 21.45 -21.55
N GLY A 328 11.87 21.90 -20.78
CA GLY A 328 11.85 23.20 -20.10
C GLY A 328 11.20 23.19 -18.71
N ARG A 329 11.37 24.31 -17.99
CA ARG A 329 10.96 24.42 -16.56
C ARG A 329 9.43 24.38 -16.37
N ILE A 330 8.68 25.16 -17.14
CA ILE A 330 7.20 25.26 -17.04
C ILE A 330 6.56 23.87 -17.24
N ARG A 331 6.99 23.18 -18.32
CA ARG A 331 6.46 21.83 -18.61
C ARG A 331 6.87 20.81 -17.54
N THR A 332 8.02 20.99 -16.91
CA THR A 332 8.43 20.14 -15.78
C THR A 332 7.48 20.28 -14.59
N TYR A 333 7.09 21.53 -14.25
CA TYR A 333 6.14 21.79 -13.15
C TYR A 333 4.76 21.25 -13.49
N GLY A 334 4.27 21.47 -14.72
CA GLY A 334 3.03 20.90 -15.20
C GLY A 334 3.01 19.36 -15.17
N ASN A 335 4.11 18.71 -15.60
CA ASN A 335 4.24 17.25 -15.55
C ASN A 335 4.24 16.71 -14.11
N LEU A 336 4.89 17.42 -13.15
CA LEU A 336 4.85 17.05 -11.73
C LEU A 336 3.43 17.14 -11.18
N LEU A 337 2.76 18.26 -11.42
CA LEU A 337 1.38 18.49 -10.96
C LEU A 337 0.44 17.44 -11.55
N LEU A 338 0.47 17.22 -12.88
CA LEU A 338 -0.37 16.23 -13.55
C LEU A 338 -0.10 14.80 -13.04
N THR A 339 1.18 14.45 -12.81
CA THR A 339 1.53 13.13 -12.28
C THR A 339 0.94 12.92 -10.90
N MET A 340 0.97 13.93 -10.04
CA MET A 340 0.43 13.84 -8.69
C MET A 340 -1.10 13.90 -8.65
N LEU A 341 -1.74 14.69 -9.53
CA LEU A 341 -3.20 14.69 -9.68
C LEU A 341 -3.73 13.32 -10.11
N LEU A 342 -3.09 12.71 -11.12
CA LEU A 342 -3.45 11.35 -11.55
C LEU A 342 -3.12 10.29 -10.50
N GLY A 343 -2.02 10.48 -9.74
CA GLY A 343 -1.69 9.65 -8.58
C GLY A 343 -2.74 9.76 -7.48
N GLY A 344 -3.25 10.97 -7.22
CA GLY A 344 -4.36 11.20 -6.28
C GLY A 344 -5.63 10.49 -6.74
N LEU A 345 -6.02 10.67 -7.98
CA LEU A 345 -7.19 10.00 -8.57
C LEU A 345 -7.05 8.47 -8.51
N TRP A 346 -5.84 7.94 -8.68
CA TRP A 346 -5.59 6.50 -8.54
C TRP A 346 -5.88 5.99 -7.12
N HIS A 347 -5.63 6.77 -6.08
CA HIS A 347 -5.94 6.38 -4.70
C HIS A 347 -7.43 6.25 -4.46
N GLY A 348 -8.26 7.18 -4.95
CA GLY A 348 -9.70 7.13 -4.72
C GLY A 348 -10.52 7.95 -5.70
N ALA A 349 -11.72 7.51 -5.95
CA ALA A 349 -12.68 8.14 -6.85
C ALA A 349 -13.48 9.25 -6.11
N ALA A 350 -12.76 10.29 -5.64
CA ALA A 350 -13.38 11.46 -4.99
C ALA A 350 -12.49 12.70 -5.19
N VAL A 351 -13.15 13.88 -5.16
CA VAL A 351 -12.49 15.19 -5.33
C VAL A 351 -11.37 15.40 -4.31
N ARG A 352 -11.54 14.95 -3.07
CA ARG A 352 -10.53 15.05 -2.00
C ARG A 352 -9.19 14.41 -2.35
N PHE A 353 -9.19 13.30 -3.10
CA PHE A 353 -7.96 12.66 -3.58
C PHE A 353 -7.29 13.44 -4.70
N ILE A 354 -8.06 14.11 -5.56
CA ILE A 354 -7.53 15.02 -6.58
C ILE A 354 -6.86 16.21 -5.91
N LEU A 355 -7.49 16.80 -4.87
CA LEU A 355 -6.96 17.91 -4.10
C LEU A 355 -5.70 17.48 -3.33
N TRP A 356 -5.69 16.27 -2.74
CA TRP A 356 -4.49 15.68 -2.13
C TRP A 356 -3.33 15.58 -3.13
N GLY A 357 -3.60 15.07 -4.33
CA GLY A 357 -2.61 15.01 -5.41
C GLY A 357 -2.15 16.40 -5.84
N GLY A 358 -3.06 17.37 -5.92
CA GLY A 358 -2.78 18.77 -6.22
C GLY A 358 -1.85 19.42 -5.20
N LEU A 359 -2.12 19.22 -3.90
CA LEU A 359 -1.27 19.71 -2.79
C LEU A 359 0.16 19.17 -2.93
N HIS A 360 0.31 17.86 -3.09
CA HIS A 360 1.63 17.24 -3.23
C HIS A 360 2.34 17.65 -4.53
N GLY A 361 1.61 17.76 -5.64
CA GLY A 361 2.14 18.22 -6.92
C GLY A 361 2.62 19.67 -6.87
N ALA A 362 1.83 20.55 -6.25
CA ALA A 362 2.19 21.95 -6.02
C ALA A 362 3.41 22.06 -5.10
N ALA A 363 3.43 21.32 -3.99
CA ALA A 363 4.56 21.31 -3.08
C ALA A 363 5.87 20.83 -3.76
N LEU A 364 5.80 19.81 -4.62
CA LEU A 364 6.95 19.36 -5.43
C LEU A 364 7.42 20.42 -6.43
N ALA A 365 6.48 21.09 -7.11
CA ALA A 365 6.79 22.16 -8.07
C ALA A 365 7.41 23.37 -7.36
N LEU A 366 6.84 23.80 -6.22
CA LEU A 366 7.36 24.89 -5.39
C LEU A 366 8.75 24.57 -4.83
N HIS A 367 8.95 23.36 -4.32
CA HIS A 367 10.28 22.93 -3.85
C HIS A 367 11.32 22.98 -4.98
N LYS A 368 10.95 22.54 -6.18
CA LYS A 368 11.84 22.59 -7.34
C LYS A 368 12.12 24.02 -7.80
N LEU A 369 11.13 24.91 -7.72
CA LEU A 369 11.29 26.33 -7.98
C LEU A 369 12.23 26.97 -6.94
N TRP A 370 12.04 26.67 -5.65
CA TRP A 370 12.91 27.12 -4.56
C TRP A 370 14.37 26.73 -4.80
N MET A 371 14.63 25.47 -5.17
CA MET A 371 15.98 24.99 -5.50
C MET A 371 16.59 25.70 -6.74
N ALA A 372 15.76 26.27 -7.61
CA ALA A 372 16.22 26.97 -8.79
C ALA A 372 16.52 28.46 -8.53
N LEU A 373 15.87 29.06 -7.52
CA LEU A 373 15.96 30.48 -7.21
C LEU A 373 16.92 30.77 -6.08
N VAL A 374 17.07 29.89 -5.09
CA VAL A 374 17.87 30.14 -3.88
C VAL A 374 19.22 29.43 -4.00
N PRO A 375 20.33 30.19 -3.97
CA PRO A 375 21.69 29.65 -3.90
C PRO A 375 21.82 28.75 -2.65
N GLY A 376 22.43 27.57 -2.80
CA GLY A 376 22.62 26.64 -1.69
C GLY A 376 21.41 25.77 -1.33
N ALA A 377 20.20 26.05 -1.84
CA ALA A 377 19.01 25.23 -1.60
C ALA A 377 19.09 23.78 -2.13
N LYS A 378 20.12 23.50 -2.95
CA LYS A 378 20.41 22.13 -3.45
C LYS A 378 21.15 21.26 -2.42
N ALA A 379 21.57 21.84 -1.30
CA ALA A 379 22.19 21.06 -0.24
C ALA A 379 21.23 19.99 0.29
N THR A 380 21.67 18.75 0.34
CA THR A 380 20.87 17.60 0.78
C THR A 380 21.62 16.83 1.87
N GLY A 381 20.89 16.29 2.80
CA GLY A 381 21.42 15.38 3.81
C GLY A 381 22.50 15.98 4.70
N ALA A 382 23.71 15.44 4.66
CA ALA A 382 24.84 15.85 5.52
C ALA A 382 25.37 17.28 5.25
N GLN A 383 24.97 17.91 4.13
CA GLN A 383 25.38 19.28 3.79
C GLN A 383 24.45 20.35 4.39
N MET A 384 23.30 19.97 4.94
CA MET A 384 22.37 20.90 5.59
C MET A 384 22.76 21.08 7.08
N HIS A 385 22.72 22.33 7.55
CA HIS A 385 22.79 22.60 8.99
C HIS A 385 21.65 21.84 9.72
N TRP A 386 21.94 21.33 10.91
CA TRP A 386 20.97 20.51 11.67
C TRP A 386 19.62 21.21 11.91
N TRP A 387 19.66 22.53 12.23
CA TRP A 387 18.43 23.32 12.45
C TRP A 387 17.62 23.51 11.18
N SER A 388 18.29 23.74 10.03
CA SER A 388 17.64 23.84 8.72
C SER A 388 16.99 22.52 8.32
N ARG A 389 17.64 21.40 8.64
CA ARG A 389 17.09 20.07 8.46
C ARG A 389 15.87 19.85 9.36
N ALA A 390 15.95 20.23 10.65
CA ALA A 390 14.84 20.09 11.59
C ALA A 390 13.64 20.95 11.17
N ALA A 391 13.85 22.21 10.78
CA ALA A 391 12.80 23.08 10.26
C ALA A 391 12.16 22.51 8.97
N GLY A 392 13.00 22.00 8.05
CA GLY A 392 12.53 21.33 6.84
C GLY A 392 11.70 20.06 7.12
N MET A 393 12.11 19.25 8.10
CA MET A 393 11.35 18.08 8.54
C MET A 393 9.99 18.48 9.11
N LEU A 394 9.94 19.49 9.99
CA LEU A 394 8.70 19.98 10.58
C LEU A 394 7.75 20.53 9.50
N LEU A 395 8.24 21.36 8.58
CA LEU A 395 7.45 21.91 7.48
C LEU A 395 6.92 20.78 6.57
N THR A 396 7.80 19.87 6.15
CA THR A 396 7.42 18.76 5.26
C THR A 396 6.38 17.85 5.94
N PHE A 397 6.59 17.54 7.22
CA PHE A 397 5.66 16.73 8.00
C PHE A 397 4.27 17.37 8.05
N ASN A 398 4.17 18.68 8.35
CA ASN A 398 2.88 19.37 8.43
C ASN A 398 2.19 19.50 7.06
N ILE A 399 2.92 19.72 5.96
CA ILE A 399 2.36 19.69 4.60
C ILE A 399 1.79 18.29 4.31
N VAL A 400 2.49 17.23 4.68
CA VAL A 400 2.05 15.85 4.51
C VAL A 400 0.85 15.55 5.39
N CYS A 401 0.81 16.04 6.63
CA CYS A 401 -0.34 15.89 7.54
C CYS A 401 -1.60 16.59 7.01
N LEU A 402 -1.46 17.78 6.42
CA LEU A 402 -2.57 18.43 5.71
C LEU A 402 -3.08 17.56 4.55
N GLY A 403 -2.17 16.92 3.82
CA GLY A 403 -2.53 15.91 2.83
C GLY A 403 -3.27 14.72 3.45
N TRP A 404 -2.79 14.20 4.58
CA TRP A 404 -3.44 13.07 5.26
C TRP A 404 -4.83 13.40 5.80
N LEU A 405 -5.09 14.65 6.23
CA LEU A 405 -6.43 15.11 6.58
C LEU A 405 -7.39 14.94 5.39
N MET A 406 -7.00 15.40 4.18
CA MET A 406 -7.82 15.23 2.96
C MET A 406 -7.97 13.76 2.57
N PHE A 407 -6.96 12.94 2.85
CA PHE A 407 -6.96 11.53 2.49
C PHE A 407 -7.93 10.72 3.37
N ARG A 408 -7.97 10.97 4.70
CA ARG A 408 -8.80 10.23 5.66
C ARG A 408 -10.25 10.72 5.70
N ALA A 409 -10.46 12.03 5.66
CA ALA A 409 -11.79 12.61 5.81
C ALA A 409 -12.78 12.02 4.79
N GLU A 410 -14.01 11.76 5.18
CA GLU A 410 -15.02 11.21 4.28
C GLU A 410 -15.47 12.24 3.23
N SER A 411 -15.45 13.53 3.60
CA SER A 411 -15.88 14.65 2.75
C SER A 411 -14.98 15.87 2.93
N MET A 412 -15.07 16.83 1.99
CA MET A 412 -14.44 18.14 2.17
C MET A 412 -15.08 18.96 3.30
N GLN A 413 -16.33 18.66 3.66
CA GLN A 413 -16.96 19.26 4.82
C GLN A 413 -16.27 18.81 6.11
N THR A 414 -15.96 17.52 6.27
CA THR A 414 -15.19 17.01 7.41
C THR A 414 -13.82 17.69 7.50
N VAL A 415 -13.12 17.88 6.38
CA VAL A 415 -11.85 18.63 6.34
C VAL A 415 -12.04 20.05 6.90
N SER A 416 -13.07 20.76 6.43
CA SER A 416 -13.39 22.13 6.89
C SER A 416 -13.72 22.16 8.39
N LEU A 417 -14.52 21.23 8.88
CA LEU A 417 -14.90 21.14 10.29
C LEU A 417 -13.68 20.88 11.18
N MET A 418 -12.81 19.96 10.82
CA MET A 418 -11.58 19.69 11.58
C MET A 418 -10.66 20.92 11.63
N LEU A 419 -10.48 21.61 10.51
CA LEU A 419 -9.69 22.84 10.48
C LEU A 419 -10.35 23.95 11.32
N HIS A 420 -11.66 24.10 11.25
CA HIS A 420 -12.40 25.04 12.10
C HIS A 420 -12.17 24.74 13.59
N GLN A 421 -12.29 23.47 14.01
CA GLN A 421 -12.01 23.08 15.39
C GLN A 421 -10.56 23.42 15.82
N ILE A 422 -9.58 23.18 14.95
CA ILE A 422 -8.17 23.45 15.26
C ILE A 422 -7.90 24.96 15.42
N PHE A 423 -8.50 25.82 14.61
CA PHE A 423 -8.22 27.24 14.63
C PHE A 423 -9.13 28.05 15.55
N GLU A 424 -10.40 27.65 15.71
CA GLU A 424 -11.40 28.43 16.45
C GLU A 424 -11.70 27.84 17.84
N ASN A 425 -11.59 26.51 18.01
CA ASN A 425 -11.99 25.81 19.23
C ASN A 425 -10.81 25.08 19.93
N PHE A 426 -9.59 25.59 19.74
CA PHE A 426 -8.41 25.05 20.42
C PHE A 426 -8.41 25.40 21.91
N ASN A 427 -8.61 24.40 22.77
CA ASN A 427 -8.63 24.59 24.22
C ASN A 427 -7.40 23.97 24.89
N ALA A 428 -6.37 24.77 25.15
CA ALA A 428 -5.13 24.33 25.77
C ALA A 428 -5.33 23.80 27.22
N ALA A 429 -6.34 24.29 27.94
CA ALA A 429 -6.60 23.86 29.30
C ALA A 429 -7.07 22.39 29.38
N MET A 430 -7.64 21.86 28.33
CA MET A 430 -8.08 20.46 28.28
C MET A 430 -6.95 19.47 27.93
N ILE A 431 -5.77 19.93 27.51
CA ILE A 431 -4.66 19.05 27.10
C ILE A 431 -4.32 18.00 28.16
N PRO A 432 -4.12 18.34 29.48
CA PRO A 432 -3.80 17.33 30.48
C PRO A 432 -4.90 16.25 30.63
N GLN A 433 -6.16 16.66 30.57
CA GLN A 433 -7.31 15.75 30.71
C GLN A 433 -7.40 14.82 29.49
N VAL A 434 -7.22 15.34 28.28
CA VAL A 434 -7.24 14.54 27.04
C VAL A 434 -6.08 13.54 27.04
N VAL A 435 -4.85 13.98 27.38
CA VAL A 435 -3.68 13.11 27.40
C VAL A 435 -3.83 12.00 28.46
N THR A 436 -4.38 12.30 29.65
CA THR A 436 -4.60 11.29 30.66
C THR A 436 -5.77 10.36 30.31
N GLY A 437 -6.84 10.88 29.71
CA GLY A 437 -8.00 10.10 29.27
C GLY A 437 -7.65 9.09 28.18
N TYR A 438 -6.75 9.47 27.26
CA TYR A 438 -6.26 8.62 26.16
C TYR A 438 -4.80 8.18 26.37
N ALA A 439 -4.37 7.96 27.61
CA ALA A 439 -2.95 7.72 27.95
C ALA A 439 -2.28 6.62 27.11
N ALA A 440 -2.95 5.50 26.89
CA ALA A 440 -2.43 4.40 26.09
C ALA A 440 -2.22 4.80 24.60
N VAL A 441 -3.17 5.56 24.03
CA VAL A 441 -3.06 6.07 22.66
C VAL A 441 -1.89 7.03 22.52
N PHE A 442 -1.77 8.02 23.43
CA PHE A 442 -0.67 8.97 23.41
C PHE A 442 0.68 8.31 23.64
N ALA A 443 0.75 7.30 24.53
CA ALA A 443 1.95 6.49 24.71
C ALA A 443 2.35 5.75 23.43
N LEU A 444 1.39 5.15 22.73
CA LEU A 444 1.66 4.48 21.45
C LEU A 444 2.03 5.46 20.32
N ILE A 445 1.39 6.64 20.26
CA ILE A 445 1.77 7.69 19.30
C ILE A 445 3.20 8.14 19.57
N ALA A 446 3.55 8.44 20.82
CA ALA A 446 4.89 8.85 21.21
C ALA A 446 5.92 7.75 20.88
N ALA A 447 5.65 6.50 21.31
CA ALA A 447 6.52 5.36 21.03
C ALA A 447 6.71 5.15 19.51
N GLY A 448 5.64 5.21 18.74
CA GLY A 448 5.68 5.03 17.28
C GLY A 448 6.53 6.10 16.59
N TYR A 449 6.39 7.37 16.97
CA TYR A 449 7.24 8.44 16.42
C TYR A 449 8.68 8.34 16.91
N ILE A 450 8.95 7.99 18.17
CA ILE A 450 10.30 7.76 18.67
C ILE A 450 10.96 6.65 17.86
N LEU A 451 10.32 5.49 17.73
CA LEU A 451 10.83 4.37 16.93
C LEU A 451 11.09 4.78 15.49
N HIS A 452 10.16 5.55 14.88
CA HIS A 452 10.32 6.05 13.51
C HIS A 452 11.54 6.98 13.36
N LEU A 453 11.84 7.78 14.37
CA LEU A 453 12.95 8.74 14.36
C LEU A 453 14.30 8.13 14.77
N LEU A 454 14.36 6.90 15.28
CA LEU A 454 15.61 6.24 15.63
C LEU A 454 16.54 6.08 14.42
N PRO A 455 17.87 6.14 14.60
CA PRO A 455 18.81 5.84 13.53
C PRO A 455 18.59 4.45 12.92
N SER A 456 18.79 4.31 11.62
CA SER A 456 18.64 3.02 10.91
C SER A 456 19.60 1.94 11.44
N ALA A 457 20.65 2.32 12.15
CA ALA A 457 21.54 1.38 12.85
C ALA A 457 20.80 0.56 13.91
N VAL A 458 19.77 1.12 14.57
CA VAL A 458 18.97 0.42 15.58
C VAL A 458 18.17 -0.71 14.92
N ASP A 459 17.50 -0.41 13.81
CA ASP A 459 16.79 -1.42 13.02
C ASP A 459 17.72 -2.53 12.53
N ALA A 460 18.92 -2.14 12.05
CA ALA A 460 19.92 -3.09 11.59
C ALA A 460 20.43 -4.00 12.71
N VAL A 461 20.59 -3.48 13.94
CA VAL A 461 20.99 -4.28 15.12
C VAL A 461 19.86 -5.22 15.49
N ALA A 462 18.61 -4.73 15.59
CA ALA A 462 17.45 -5.56 15.90
C ALA A 462 17.26 -6.70 14.89
N GLN A 463 17.36 -6.39 13.61
CA GLN A 463 17.32 -7.40 12.54
C GLN A 463 18.45 -8.43 12.69
N ARG A 464 19.68 -7.99 12.96
CA ARG A 464 20.83 -8.87 13.16
C ARG A 464 20.62 -9.82 14.35
N ILE A 465 20.06 -9.34 15.45
CA ILE A 465 19.72 -10.17 16.61
C ILE A 465 18.76 -11.29 16.19
N VAL A 466 17.68 -10.97 15.48
CA VAL A 466 16.71 -11.98 15.03
C VAL A 466 17.32 -12.95 14.03
N VAL A 467 18.14 -12.48 13.07
CA VAL A 467 18.80 -13.32 12.05
C VAL A 467 19.74 -14.35 12.70
N HIS A 468 20.46 -13.97 13.77
CA HIS A 468 21.40 -14.86 14.43
C HIS A 468 20.79 -15.66 15.58
N ALA A 469 19.55 -15.36 15.98
CA ALA A 469 18.85 -16.11 17.01
C ALA A 469 18.68 -17.58 16.62
N PRO A 470 18.74 -18.52 17.58
CA PRO A 470 18.34 -19.90 17.36
C PRO A 470 16.88 -20.00 16.92
N LEU A 471 16.54 -21.02 16.11
CA LEU A 471 15.18 -21.22 15.59
C LEU A 471 14.14 -21.24 16.72
N VAL A 472 14.45 -21.89 17.84
CA VAL A 472 13.53 -21.94 19.02
C VAL A 472 13.20 -20.53 19.50
N LEU A 473 14.20 -19.64 19.60
CA LEU A 473 13.97 -18.25 20.03
C LEU A 473 13.15 -17.46 19.00
N GLN A 474 13.38 -17.66 17.70
CA GLN A 474 12.58 -17.04 16.64
C GLN A 474 11.12 -17.50 16.73
N VAL A 475 10.86 -18.80 16.99
CA VAL A 475 9.51 -19.34 17.19
C VAL A 475 8.86 -18.76 18.44
N LEU A 476 9.60 -18.64 19.55
CA LEU A 476 9.08 -18.02 20.77
C LEU A 476 8.74 -16.54 20.58
N MET A 477 9.58 -15.78 19.87
CA MET A 477 9.28 -14.38 19.52
C MET A 477 8.04 -14.28 18.65
N ALA A 478 7.88 -15.17 17.67
CA ALA A 478 6.68 -15.21 16.83
C ALA A 478 5.43 -15.57 17.65
N ALA A 479 5.49 -16.56 18.52
CA ALA A 479 4.38 -16.94 19.40
C ALA A 479 4.01 -15.81 20.37
N ALA A 480 5.00 -15.14 20.96
CA ALA A 480 4.77 -13.98 21.84
C ALA A 480 4.11 -12.82 21.07
N MET A 481 4.57 -12.52 19.84
CA MET A 481 3.96 -11.48 19.01
C MET A 481 2.50 -11.82 18.65
N ILE A 482 2.23 -13.05 18.23
CA ILE A 482 0.87 -13.51 17.92
C ILE A 482 -0.02 -13.40 19.17
N TRP A 483 0.51 -13.82 20.32
CA TRP A 483 -0.22 -13.70 21.58
C TRP A 483 -0.54 -12.23 21.92
N CYS A 484 0.44 -11.32 21.81
CA CYS A 484 0.22 -9.88 22.01
C CYS A 484 -0.86 -9.33 21.07
N VAL A 485 -0.79 -9.68 19.77
CA VAL A 485 -1.80 -9.28 18.79
C VAL A 485 -3.19 -9.78 19.17
N MET A 486 -3.31 -11.01 19.64
CA MET A 486 -4.59 -11.57 20.09
C MET A 486 -5.17 -10.87 21.34
N GLN A 487 -4.30 -10.38 22.25
CA GLN A 487 -4.74 -9.65 23.45
C GLN A 487 -5.23 -8.22 23.13
N ILE A 488 -4.62 -7.56 22.15
CA ILE A 488 -4.94 -6.16 21.81
C ILE A 488 -6.14 -6.09 20.83
N LYS A 489 -6.37 -7.16 20.09
CA LYS A 489 -7.39 -7.18 19.06
C LYS A 489 -8.78 -7.12 19.71
N SER A 490 -9.47 -6.00 19.51
CA SER A 490 -10.92 -5.91 19.68
C SER A 490 -11.60 -6.88 18.68
N SER A 491 -12.86 -7.25 18.94
CA SER A 491 -13.61 -8.27 18.19
C SER A 491 -13.62 -8.09 16.66
N ASP A 492 -13.30 -6.89 16.15
CA ASP A 492 -13.36 -6.56 14.74
C ASP A 492 -11.98 -6.48 14.09
N ILE A 493 -11.80 -7.26 13.02
CA ILE A 493 -10.60 -7.21 12.16
C ILE A 493 -10.66 -5.90 11.38
N GLN A 494 -9.77 -4.94 11.70
CA GLN A 494 -9.66 -3.73 10.90
C GLN A 494 -9.10 -4.09 9.51
N PRO A 495 -9.87 -3.79 8.44
CA PRO A 495 -9.38 -4.01 7.09
C PRO A 495 -8.14 -3.13 6.84
N PHE A 496 -7.31 -3.57 5.91
CA PHE A 496 -6.21 -2.74 5.45
C PHE A 496 -6.74 -1.43 4.84
N ILE A 497 -6.09 -0.31 5.10
CA ILE A 497 -6.58 1.03 4.77
C ILE A 497 -6.96 1.19 3.27
N TYR A 498 -6.25 0.50 2.36
CA TYR A 498 -6.57 0.52 0.92
C TYR A 498 -7.79 -0.34 0.52
N PHE A 499 -8.41 -1.05 1.45
CA PHE A 499 -9.71 -1.70 1.21
C PHE A 499 -10.88 -0.73 1.39
N GLN A 500 -10.61 0.44 1.96
CA GLN A 500 -11.64 1.46 2.26
C GLN A 500 -11.83 2.47 1.11
N PHE A 501 -10.96 2.46 0.08
CA PHE A 501 -10.96 3.44 -1.01
C PHE A 501 -11.12 2.85 -2.40
#